data_f3258e9237939c6abf49bbcf28410241
#
_entry.id   f3258e9237939c6abf49bbcf28410241
#
_cell.length_a   1.000
_cell.length_b   1.000
_cell.length_c   1.000
_cell.angle_alpha   90.00
_cell.angle_beta   90.00
_cell.angle_gamma   90.00
#
_symmetry.space_group_name_H-M   'P 1'
#
loop_
_entity.id
_entity.type
_entity.pdbx_description
1 polymer ?
#
loop_
_entity_poly.entity_id
_entity_poly.type
_entity_poly.pdbx_seq_one_letter_code
_entity_poly.pdbx_strand_id
1 'polypeptide(L)'
;MRLIEALKENRDSGPYPFHMPGHKRVLSNDDLLAEVYGIDITETEGFDNLHDAQGIIKEAEERAAALFGADETHFLVNGSTGGILASVCGTVTCGDMIIVAGNCHRSVYNAVMLSGAKPYIVTPDKEKLFGIFGGITKEQISGALKDTKCKTGNVAVVITSPTYEGITSDIAGIAAICHESGAVLIVDAAHGAHFGLSDAFPASPVSEGADVVITSVHKTLPSMTQTALIHINKMCRSKEHIRKMLPVFSTSSPSYVLMASIDS
;
A
#
# COMPACT_ATOMS: atom_id res chain seq x y z
N MET A 1 20.96 -10.85 2.85
CA MET A 1 21.62 -9.52 2.64
C MET A 1 20.54 -8.48 2.44
N ARG A 2 20.70 -7.27 2.99
CA ARG A 2 19.75 -6.18 2.72
C ARG A 2 20.04 -5.56 1.35
N LEU A 3 19.01 -5.01 0.71
CA LEU A 3 19.14 -4.42 -0.61
C LEU A 3 20.18 -3.28 -0.65
N ILE A 4 20.23 -2.43 0.38
CA ILE A 4 21.23 -1.35 0.47
C ILE A 4 22.68 -1.86 0.53
N GLU A 5 22.92 -3.01 1.15
CA GLU A 5 24.25 -3.63 1.23
C GLU A 5 24.69 -4.12 -0.16
N ALA A 6 23.80 -4.83 -0.85
CA ALA A 6 24.05 -5.30 -2.22
C ALA A 6 24.32 -4.15 -3.21
N LEU A 7 23.57 -3.05 -3.09
CA LEU A 7 23.77 -1.86 -3.93
C LEU A 7 25.14 -1.21 -3.68
N LYS A 8 25.58 -1.14 -2.42
CA LYS A 8 26.92 -0.62 -2.08
C LYS A 8 28.04 -1.53 -2.61
N GLU A 9 27.92 -2.84 -2.43
CA GLU A 9 28.89 -3.80 -2.98
C GLU A 9 28.98 -3.70 -4.50
N ASN A 10 27.84 -3.57 -5.19
CA ASN A 10 27.81 -3.37 -6.64
C ASN A 10 28.43 -2.03 -7.07
N ARG A 11 28.26 -0.96 -6.30
CA ARG A 11 28.93 0.31 -6.53
C ARG A 11 30.46 0.17 -6.44
N ASP A 12 30.92 -0.49 -5.36
CA ASP A 12 32.35 -0.52 -5.01
C ASP A 12 33.16 -1.51 -5.85
N SER A 13 32.55 -2.59 -6.34
CA SER A 13 33.20 -3.67 -7.09
C SER A 13 32.59 -3.94 -8.46
N GLY A 14 31.50 -3.26 -8.80
CA GLY A 14 30.72 -3.53 -10.00
C GLY A 14 31.38 -3.09 -11.31
N PRO A 15 30.98 -3.68 -12.42
CA PRO A 15 31.43 -3.28 -13.75
C PRO A 15 30.91 -1.89 -14.11
N TYR A 16 31.51 -1.28 -15.16
CA TYR A 16 31.03 -0.01 -15.70
C TYR A 16 29.54 -0.14 -16.12
N PRO A 17 28.67 0.80 -15.71
CA PRO A 17 27.22 0.68 -15.90
C PRO A 17 26.79 1.02 -17.34
N PHE A 18 26.79 0.04 -18.25
CA PHE A 18 26.21 0.18 -19.58
C PHE A 18 24.66 0.23 -19.55
N HIS A 19 24.05 -0.22 -18.47
CA HIS A 19 22.60 -0.17 -18.21
C HIS A 19 22.09 1.24 -17.87
N MET A 20 20.79 1.45 -17.83
CA MET A 20 20.17 2.65 -17.23
C MET A 20 20.42 2.69 -15.71
N PRO A 21 20.41 3.85 -15.06
CA PRO A 21 20.05 5.18 -15.56
C PRO A 21 21.15 5.84 -16.42
N GLY A 22 20.77 6.93 -17.10
CA GLY A 22 21.63 7.65 -18.06
C GLY A 22 22.82 8.38 -17.45
N HIS A 23 22.85 8.63 -16.12
CA HIS A 23 23.98 9.29 -15.43
C HIS A 23 25.26 8.42 -15.42
N LYS A 24 25.16 7.11 -15.65
CA LYS A 24 26.30 6.17 -15.74
C LYS A 24 27.25 6.22 -14.55
N ARG A 25 26.76 6.58 -13.36
CA ARG A 25 27.57 6.84 -12.15
C ARG A 25 28.63 7.93 -12.38
N VAL A 26 28.47 8.75 -13.41
CA VAL A 26 29.32 9.91 -13.62
C VAL A 26 29.01 10.89 -12.50
N LEU A 27 30.04 11.15 -11.68
CA LEU A 27 29.93 12.00 -10.51
C LEU A 27 29.57 13.42 -10.97
N SER A 28 28.50 13.97 -10.41
CA SER A 28 28.29 15.41 -10.41
C SER A 28 29.35 16.03 -9.49
N ASN A 29 29.58 17.33 -9.62
CA ASN A 29 30.41 18.05 -8.65
C ASN A 29 29.74 18.20 -7.29
N ASP A 30 28.59 17.58 -7.11
CA ASP A 30 27.80 17.56 -5.89
C ASP A 30 27.96 16.17 -5.22
N ASP A 31 28.64 16.13 -4.08
CA ASP A 31 28.97 14.89 -3.36
C ASP A 31 27.72 14.11 -2.94
N LEU A 32 26.63 14.81 -2.61
CA LEU A 32 25.38 14.16 -2.19
C LEU A 32 24.74 13.39 -3.33
N LEU A 33 24.66 13.97 -4.52
CA LEU A 33 24.12 13.28 -5.71
C LEU A 33 25.06 12.17 -6.17
N ALA A 34 26.37 12.32 -6.01
CA ALA A 34 27.35 11.29 -6.35
C ALA A 34 27.09 9.99 -5.59
N GLU A 35 26.83 10.06 -4.28
CA GLU A 35 26.49 8.90 -3.45
C GLU A 35 25.22 8.22 -3.92
N VAL A 36 24.16 8.99 -4.25
CA VAL A 36 22.90 8.45 -4.76
C VAL A 36 23.09 7.80 -6.13
N TYR A 37 23.77 8.45 -7.06
CA TYR A 37 24.07 7.89 -8.39
C TYR A 37 24.90 6.60 -8.31
N GLY A 38 25.73 6.46 -7.26
CA GLY A 38 26.51 5.25 -7.02
C GLY A 38 25.65 3.99 -6.84
N ILE A 39 24.48 4.14 -6.21
CA ILE A 39 23.57 3.05 -5.88
C ILE A 39 22.28 3.04 -6.69
N ASP A 40 22.09 3.99 -7.62
CA ASP A 40 20.92 4.05 -8.49
C ASP A 40 21.14 3.17 -9.74
N ILE A 41 20.36 2.10 -9.82
CA ILE A 41 20.46 1.08 -10.87
C ILE A 41 19.08 0.78 -11.44
N THR A 42 19.03 -0.05 -12.44
CA THR A 42 17.82 -0.71 -12.95
C THR A 42 17.89 -2.22 -12.64
N GLU A 43 16.92 -2.99 -13.11
CA GLU A 43 16.88 -4.45 -13.03
C GLU A 43 18.03 -5.08 -13.83
N THR A 44 19.11 -5.33 -13.14
CA THR A 44 20.31 -6.01 -13.67
C THR A 44 20.48 -7.36 -13.00
N GLU A 45 21.33 -8.21 -13.57
CA GLU A 45 21.62 -9.52 -13.00
C GLU A 45 22.03 -9.43 -11.53
N GLY A 46 21.38 -10.22 -10.67
CA GLY A 46 21.58 -10.23 -9.22
C GLY A 46 20.71 -9.22 -8.44
N PHE A 47 19.97 -8.32 -9.11
CA PHE A 47 19.16 -7.29 -8.43
C PHE A 47 17.65 -7.45 -8.54
N ASP A 48 17.19 -8.55 -9.18
CA ASP A 48 15.75 -8.87 -9.25
C ASP A 48 14.94 -7.85 -10.07
N ASN A 49 13.62 -8.05 -10.14
CA ASN A 49 12.67 -7.15 -10.79
C ASN A 49 11.45 -6.97 -9.90
N LEU A 50 11.11 -5.74 -9.52
CA LEU A 50 9.97 -5.46 -8.63
C LEU A 50 8.65 -6.06 -9.15
N HIS A 51 8.46 -6.11 -10.47
CA HIS A 51 7.21 -6.60 -11.07
C HIS A 51 7.17 -8.13 -11.25
N ASP A 52 8.28 -8.83 -11.01
CA ASP A 52 8.41 -10.28 -11.03
C ASP A 52 9.49 -10.71 -10.03
N ALA A 53 9.32 -10.33 -8.78
CA ALA A 53 10.30 -10.50 -7.72
C ALA A 53 10.50 -11.99 -7.36
N GLN A 54 11.74 -12.48 -7.50
CA GLN A 54 12.13 -13.86 -7.24
C GLN A 54 13.44 -13.97 -6.43
N GLY A 55 14.13 -12.86 -6.20
CA GLY A 55 15.43 -12.78 -5.55
C GLY A 55 15.44 -11.80 -4.37
N ILE A 56 16.39 -10.85 -4.40
CA ILE A 56 16.66 -9.93 -3.27
C ILE A 56 15.47 -9.03 -2.92
N ILE A 57 14.67 -8.61 -3.91
CA ILE A 57 13.45 -7.83 -3.66
C ILE A 57 12.41 -8.73 -3.00
N LYS A 58 12.24 -9.96 -3.50
CA LYS A 58 11.32 -10.92 -2.88
C LYS A 58 11.65 -11.20 -1.42
N GLU A 59 12.93 -11.45 -1.13
CA GLU A 59 13.39 -11.62 0.25
C GLU A 59 13.12 -10.40 1.13
N ALA A 60 13.27 -9.18 0.58
CA ALA A 60 12.97 -7.94 1.30
C ALA A 60 11.47 -7.79 1.57
N GLU A 61 10.60 -8.12 0.60
CA GLU A 61 9.15 -8.14 0.77
C GLU A 61 8.71 -9.18 1.80
N GLU A 62 9.33 -10.35 1.84
CA GLU A 62 9.07 -11.40 2.84
C GLU A 62 9.50 -10.95 4.25
N ARG A 63 10.64 -10.25 4.39
CA ARG A 63 11.03 -9.65 5.68
C ARG A 63 10.01 -8.61 6.14
N ALA A 64 9.53 -7.76 5.24
CA ALA A 64 8.48 -6.79 5.54
C ALA A 64 7.17 -7.49 5.93
N ALA A 65 6.75 -8.52 5.19
CA ALA A 65 5.56 -9.31 5.51
C ALA A 65 5.65 -9.91 6.93
N ALA A 66 6.79 -10.50 7.28
CA ALA A 66 7.03 -11.06 8.61
C ALA A 66 6.98 -9.98 9.71
N LEU A 67 7.57 -8.81 9.46
CA LEU A 67 7.59 -7.69 10.42
C LEU A 67 6.17 -7.17 10.72
N PHE A 68 5.33 -7.03 9.69
CA PHE A 68 3.98 -6.51 9.82
C PHE A 68 2.92 -7.59 10.12
N GLY A 69 3.32 -8.86 10.20
CA GLY A 69 2.41 -9.98 10.40
C GLY A 69 1.45 -10.21 9.23
N ALA A 70 1.85 -9.82 8.02
CA ALA A 70 1.08 -10.00 6.79
C ALA A 70 1.39 -11.36 6.14
N ASP A 71 0.41 -11.90 5.43
CA ASP A 71 0.66 -13.10 4.62
C ASP A 71 1.51 -12.78 3.39
N GLU A 72 1.36 -11.56 2.88
CA GLU A 72 2.04 -11.07 1.68
C GLU A 72 2.18 -9.55 1.75
N THR A 73 3.36 -9.06 1.37
CA THR A 73 3.65 -7.62 1.31
C THR A 73 4.38 -7.31 0.01
N HIS A 74 4.01 -6.20 -0.65
CA HIS A 74 4.72 -5.69 -1.83
C HIS A 74 5.17 -4.25 -1.63
N PHE A 75 6.33 -3.93 -2.16
CA PHE A 75 6.89 -2.60 -2.16
C PHE A 75 6.17 -1.70 -3.18
N LEU A 76 5.89 -0.47 -2.78
CA LEU A 76 5.29 0.55 -3.63
C LEU A 76 6.23 1.74 -3.72
N VAL A 77 6.65 2.06 -4.95
CA VAL A 77 7.52 3.20 -5.27
C VAL A 77 6.74 4.36 -5.89
N ASN A 78 5.42 4.24 -6.02
CA ASN A 78 4.50 5.29 -6.48
C ASN A 78 3.58 5.78 -5.35
N GLY A 79 4.04 5.67 -4.09
CA GLY A 79 3.26 6.03 -2.92
C GLY A 79 2.11 5.08 -2.64
N SER A 80 1.41 5.29 -1.54
CA SER A 80 0.16 4.58 -1.22
C SER A 80 -0.92 4.77 -2.30
N THR A 81 -0.84 5.85 -3.09
CA THR A 81 -1.74 6.08 -4.23
C THR A 81 -1.74 4.89 -5.19
N GLY A 82 -0.56 4.38 -5.59
CA GLY A 82 -0.44 3.22 -6.47
C GLY A 82 -1.12 1.98 -5.88
N GLY A 83 -0.89 1.72 -4.59
CA GLY A 83 -1.52 0.61 -3.87
C GLY A 83 -3.04 0.72 -3.77
N ILE A 84 -3.57 1.91 -3.51
CA ILE A 84 -5.02 2.15 -3.47
C ILE A 84 -5.65 1.94 -4.84
N LEU A 85 -5.04 2.48 -5.91
CA LEU A 85 -5.52 2.28 -7.28
C LEU A 85 -5.52 0.79 -7.65
N ALA A 86 -4.43 0.09 -7.38
CA ALA A 86 -4.30 -1.34 -7.65
C ALA A 86 -5.33 -2.17 -6.87
N SER A 87 -5.52 -1.87 -5.58
CA SER A 87 -6.45 -2.59 -4.72
C SER A 87 -7.90 -2.44 -5.17
N VAL A 88 -8.33 -1.21 -5.45
CA VAL A 88 -9.70 -0.94 -5.88
C VAL A 88 -9.95 -1.53 -7.27
N CYS A 89 -9.10 -1.22 -8.27
CA CYS A 89 -9.28 -1.71 -9.64
C CYS A 89 -9.06 -3.23 -9.77
N GLY A 90 -8.33 -3.85 -8.84
CA GLY A 90 -8.20 -5.31 -8.75
C GLY A 90 -9.36 -5.99 -8.04
N THR A 91 -10.20 -5.23 -7.32
CA THR A 91 -11.33 -5.78 -6.56
C THR A 91 -12.66 -5.55 -7.24
N VAL A 92 -12.89 -4.37 -7.80
CA VAL A 92 -14.17 -3.97 -8.42
C VAL A 92 -13.97 -3.42 -9.82
N THR A 93 -14.98 -3.61 -10.65
CA THR A 93 -15.03 -3.18 -12.05
C THR A 93 -16.36 -2.46 -12.35
N CYS A 94 -16.56 -2.06 -13.61
CA CYS A 94 -17.80 -1.42 -14.04
C CYS A 94 -19.02 -2.29 -13.72
N GLY A 95 -19.96 -1.71 -12.98
CA GLY A 95 -21.19 -2.38 -12.53
C GLY A 95 -21.12 -2.95 -11.11
N ASP A 96 -19.93 -3.20 -10.58
CA ASP A 96 -19.73 -3.60 -9.18
C ASP A 96 -20.01 -2.43 -8.22
N MET A 97 -20.07 -2.72 -6.92
CA MET A 97 -20.33 -1.73 -5.87
C MET A 97 -19.08 -1.47 -5.04
N ILE A 98 -18.87 -0.20 -4.68
CA ILE A 98 -17.83 0.18 -3.74
C ILE A 98 -18.40 1.10 -2.66
N ILE A 99 -18.26 0.68 -1.39
CA ILE A 99 -18.60 1.49 -0.22
C ILE A 99 -17.36 2.27 0.18
N VAL A 100 -17.46 3.59 0.29
CA VAL A 100 -16.31 4.49 0.51
C VAL A 100 -16.57 5.39 1.68
N ALA A 101 -15.61 5.47 2.62
CA ALA A 101 -15.61 6.48 3.67
C ALA A 101 -15.48 7.88 3.07
N GLY A 102 -16.39 8.79 3.41
CA GLY A 102 -16.46 10.13 2.82
C GLY A 102 -15.27 11.04 3.16
N ASN A 103 -14.46 10.67 4.16
CA ASN A 103 -13.24 11.36 4.56
C ASN A 103 -11.95 10.71 3.98
N CYS A 104 -12.07 9.81 3.02
CA CYS A 104 -10.92 9.14 2.42
C CYS A 104 -10.07 10.09 1.56
N HIS A 105 -8.83 9.69 1.31
CA HIS A 105 -7.94 10.43 0.44
C HIS A 105 -8.45 10.44 -1.01
N ARG A 106 -8.15 11.50 -1.76
CA ARG A 106 -8.58 11.67 -3.16
C ARG A 106 -8.18 10.51 -4.09
N SER A 107 -7.14 9.74 -3.77
CA SER A 107 -6.74 8.55 -4.52
C SER A 107 -7.83 7.48 -4.56
N VAL A 108 -8.65 7.37 -3.50
CA VAL A 108 -9.79 6.45 -3.48
C VAL A 108 -10.87 6.90 -4.48
N TYR A 109 -11.19 8.19 -4.54
CA TYR A 109 -12.13 8.72 -5.53
C TYR A 109 -11.61 8.56 -6.97
N ASN A 110 -10.30 8.74 -7.17
CA ASN A 110 -9.67 8.47 -8.47
C ASN A 110 -9.79 6.98 -8.84
N ALA A 111 -9.60 6.07 -7.87
CA ALA A 111 -9.76 4.64 -8.09
C ALA A 111 -11.20 4.25 -8.43
N VAL A 112 -12.19 4.86 -7.76
CA VAL A 112 -13.62 4.70 -8.09
C VAL A 112 -13.89 5.14 -9.54
N MET A 113 -13.38 6.30 -9.93
CA MET A 113 -13.55 6.81 -11.30
C MET A 113 -12.91 5.85 -12.34
N LEU A 114 -11.72 5.33 -12.07
CA LEU A 114 -11.00 4.43 -12.99
C LEU A 114 -11.64 3.05 -13.08
N SER A 115 -12.11 2.50 -11.96
CA SER A 115 -12.77 1.18 -11.95
C SER A 115 -14.15 1.18 -12.61
N GLY A 116 -14.82 2.33 -12.65
CA GLY A 116 -16.21 2.47 -13.08
C GLY A 116 -17.23 1.81 -12.14
N ALA A 117 -16.81 1.43 -10.93
CA ALA A 117 -17.69 0.88 -9.91
C ALA A 117 -18.67 1.95 -9.39
N LYS A 118 -19.82 1.52 -8.89
CA LYS A 118 -20.86 2.40 -8.33
C LYS A 118 -20.54 2.73 -6.88
N PRO A 119 -20.24 4.00 -6.53
CA PRO A 119 -19.91 4.36 -5.17
C PRO A 119 -21.16 4.50 -4.29
N TYR A 120 -21.05 4.01 -3.04
CA TYR A 120 -21.90 4.32 -1.91
C TYR A 120 -21.05 5.03 -0.86
N ILE A 121 -21.33 6.31 -0.59
CA ILE A 121 -20.53 7.11 0.32
C ILE A 121 -21.10 7.03 1.73
N VAL A 122 -20.26 6.60 2.67
CA VAL A 122 -20.57 6.61 4.11
C VAL A 122 -19.88 7.80 4.74
N THR A 123 -20.66 8.74 5.29
CA THR A 123 -20.10 9.93 5.94
C THR A 123 -19.83 9.60 7.40
N PRO A 124 -18.58 9.72 7.89
CA PRO A 124 -18.28 9.55 9.30
C PRO A 124 -18.89 10.69 10.12
N ASP A 125 -19.21 10.40 11.37
CA ASP A 125 -19.70 11.41 12.31
C ASP A 125 -18.61 12.43 12.62
N LYS A 126 -19.01 13.67 12.87
CA LYS A 126 -18.10 14.72 13.34
C LYS A 126 -17.98 14.67 14.86
N GLU A 127 -16.75 14.65 15.34
CA GLU A 127 -16.46 14.91 16.74
C GLU A 127 -16.75 16.40 17.02
N LYS A 128 -17.59 16.67 18.04
CA LYS A 128 -18.14 18.03 18.26
C LYS A 128 -17.13 19.00 18.87
N LEU A 129 -16.21 18.48 19.71
CA LEU A 129 -15.26 19.32 20.44
C LEU A 129 -14.20 19.93 19.50
N PHE A 130 -13.68 19.11 18.59
CA PHE A 130 -12.59 19.50 17.69
C PHE A 130 -13.07 19.81 16.26
N GLY A 131 -14.31 19.45 15.93
CA GLY A 131 -14.88 19.66 14.59
C GLY A 131 -14.28 18.79 13.48
N ILE A 132 -13.57 17.71 13.85
CA ILE A 132 -12.93 16.76 12.95
C ILE A 132 -13.86 15.58 12.64
N PHE A 133 -13.58 14.84 11.57
CA PHE A 133 -14.28 13.59 11.30
C PHE A 133 -13.76 12.46 12.20
N GLY A 134 -14.70 11.68 12.73
CA GLY A 134 -14.42 10.44 13.45
C GLY A 134 -14.03 9.29 12.52
N GLY A 135 -13.82 8.11 13.10
CA GLY A 135 -13.70 6.85 12.38
C GLY A 135 -15.06 6.40 11.81
N ILE A 136 -15.03 5.50 10.86
CA ILE A 136 -16.22 4.78 10.39
C ILE A 136 -16.58 3.70 11.41
N THR A 137 -17.87 3.58 11.72
CA THR A 137 -18.36 2.54 12.64
C THR A 137 -18.81 1.30 11.88
N LYS A 138 -18.80 0.16 12.58
CA LYS A 138 -19.31 -1.10 12.01
C LYS A 138 -20.80 -1.04 11.69
N GLU A 139 -21.59 -0.27 12.47
CA GLU A 139 -23.02 -0.06 12.23
C GLU A 139 -23.25 0.69 10.91
N GLN A 140 -22.44 1.71 10.62
CA GLN A 140 -22.49 2.44 9.37
C GLN A 140 -22.18 1.54 8.17
N ILE A 141 -21.15 0.68 8.26
CA ILE A 141 -20.83 -0.29 7.21
C ILE A 141 -21.92 -1.35 7.06
N SER A 142 -22.42 -1.89 8.17
CA SER A 142 -23.54 -2.86 8.13
C SER A 142 -24.79 -2.28 7.47
N GLY A 143 -25.12 -1.01 7.75
CA GLY A 143 -26.21 -0.28 7.09
C GLY A 143 -25.98 -0.16 5.60
N ALA A 144 -24.79 0.32 5.19
CA ALA A 144 -24.42 0.47 3.79
C ALA A 144 -24.48 -0.85 3.00
N LEU A 145 -23.97 -1.94 3.57
CA LEU A 145 -24.04 -3.28 2.96
C LEU A 145 -25.46 -3.79 2.77
N LYS A 146 -26.36 -3.50 3.72
CA LYS A 146 -27.80 -3.83 3.60
C LYS A 146 -28.50 -2.98 2.55
N ASP A 147 -28.20 -1.68 2.50
CA ASP A 147 -28.85 -0.71 1.59
C ASP A 147 -28.44 -0.97 0.13
N THR A 148 -27.18 -1.35 -0.10
CA THR A 148 -26.66 -1.58 -1.46
C THR A 148 -27.30 -2.75 -2.17
N LYS A 149 -27.99 -3.67 -1.45
CA LYS A 149 -28.71 -4.83 -2.01
C LYS A 149 -27.99 -5.52 -3.18
N CYS A 150 -26.65 -5.48 -3.16
CA CYS A 150 -25.85 -6.06 -4.23
C CYS A 150 -26.05 -7.58 -4.26
N LYS A 151 -27.01 -8.04 -5.05
CA LYS A 151 -27.30 -9.46 -5.25
C LYS A 151 -26.36 -10.12 -6.26
N THR A 152 -25.61 -9.32 -7.01
CA THR A 152 -24.70 -9.79 -8.08
C THR A 152 -23.52 -8.85 -8.21
N GLY A 153 -22.31 -9.39 -8.34
CA GLY A 153 -21.08 -8.63 -8.51
C GLY A 153 -20.20 -8.61 -7.25
N ASN A 154 -19.05 -7.98 -7.40
CA ASN A 154 -18.12 -7.79 -6.28
C ASN A 154 -18.52 -6.55 -5.47
N VAL A 155 -18.20 -6.60 -4.18
CA VAL A 155 -18.34 -5.45 -3.27
C VAL A 155 -17.00 -5.19 -2.61
N ALA A 156 -16.51 -3.97 -2.70
CA ALA A 156 -15.39 -3.48 -1.90
C ALA A 156 -15.86 -2.48 -0.84
N VAL A 157 -15.23 -2.50 0.30
CA VAL A 157 -15.36 -1.47 1.33
C VAL A 157 -13.99 -0.82 1.51
N VAL A 158 -13.93 0.51 1.35
CA VAL A 158 -12.67 1.27 1.49
C VAL A 158 -12.84 2.29 2.62
N ILE A 159 -12.01 2.16 3.64
CA ILE A 159 -11.99 3.09 4.77
C ILE A 159 -10.57 3.61 5.01
N THR A 160 -10.47 4.77 5.67
CA THR A 160 -9.19 5.34 6.11
C THR A 160 -9.08 5.19 7.63
N SER A 161 -8.08 4.41 8.08
CA SER A 161 -7.81 4.18 9.50
C SER A 161 -6.31 3.91 9.71
N PRO A 162 -5.60 4.77 10.47
CA PRO A 162 -6.12 5.99 11.10
C PRO A 162 -6.47 7.08 10.08
N THR A 163 -7.36 8.00 10.47
CA THR A 163 -7.61 9.22 9.69
C THR A 163 -6.36 10.14 9.70
N TYR A 164 -6.41 11.25 8.96
CA TYR A 164 -5.34 12.25 8.97
C TYR A 164 -5.08 12.79 10.39
N GLU A 165 -6.12 12.93 11.18
CA GLU A 165 -6.07 13.42 12.57
C GLU A 165 -5.69 12.33 13.59
N GLY A 166 -5.54 11.08 13.15
CA GLY A 166 -5.14 9.95 14.00
C GLY A 166 -6.30 9.16 14.61
N ILE A 167 -7.54 9.35 14.16
CA ILE A 167 -8.69 8.59 14.66
C ILE A 167 -8.72 7.20 14.01
N THR A 168 -8.84 6.16 14.82
CA THR A 168 -8.95 4.77 14.38
C THR A 168 -10.41 4.30 14.32
N SER A 169 -10.69 3.31 13.47
CA SER A 169 -11.95 2.58 13.39
C SER A 169 -11.82 1.18 14.02
N ASP A 170 -12.92 0.56 14.39
CA ASP A 170 -12.99 -0.86 14.82
C ASP A 170 -12.80 -1.76 13.59
N ILE A 171 -11.54 -1.98 13.20
CA ILE A 171 -11.22 -2.74 11.99
C ILE A 171 -11.67 -4.19 12.11
N ALA A 172 -11.46 -4.83 13.26
CA ALA A 172 -11.87 -6.22 13.49
C ALA A 172 -13.39 -6.40 13.33
N GLY A 173 -14.19 -5.51 13.93
CA GLY A 173 -15.64 -5.52 13.79
C GLY A 173 -16.10 -5.25 12.36
N ILE A 174 -15.44 -4.33 11.65
CA ILE A 174 -15.76 -4.02 10.24
C ILE A 174 -15.38 -5.19 9.33
N ALA A 175 -14.20 -5.80 9.53
CA ALA A 175 -13.74 -6.96 8.77
C ALA A 175 -14.72 -8.12 8.88
N ALA A 176 -15.17 -8.46 10.10
CA ALA A 176 -16.15 -9.51 10.31
C ALA A 176 -17.44 -9.29 9.49
N ILE A 177 -18.00 -8.09 9.52
CA ILE A 177 -19.23 -7.73 8.78
C ILE A 177 -19.00 -7.77 7.27
N CYS A 178 -17.84 -7.31 6.78
CA CYS A 178 -17.47 -7.37 5.37
C CYS A 178 -17.40 -8.84 4.91
N HIS A 179 -16.73 -9.69 5.66
CA HIS A 179 -16.55 -11.11 5.31
C HIS A 179 -17.87 -11.87 5.33
N GLU A 180 -18.74 -11.64 6.33
CA GLU A 180 -20.09 -12.21 6.36
C GLU A 180 -20.93 -11.83 5.13
N SER A 181 -20.74 -10.61 4.63
CA SER A 181 -21.43 -10.10 3.45
C SER A 181 -20.72 -10.45 2.14
N GLY A 182 -19.57 -11.12 2.20
CA GLY A 182 -18.72 -11.40 1.08
C GLY A 182 -18.08 -10.16 0.44
N ALA A 183 -17.92 -9.04 1.15
CA ALA A 183 -17.21 -7.86 0.69
C ALA A 183 -15.71 -7.96 1.01
N VAL A 184 -14.88 -7.29 0.21
CA VAL A 184 -13.44 -7.14 0.45
C VAL A 184 -13.19 -5.84 1.21
N LEU A 185 -12.51 -5.91 2.36
CA LEU A 185 -12.15 -4.74 3.15
C LEU A 185 -10.75 -4.23 2.77
N ILE A 186 -10.68 -3.03 2.23
CA ILE A 186 -9.45 -2.30 1.92
C ILE A 186 -9.28 -1.16 2.93
N VAL A 187 -8.18 -1.16 3.66
CA VAL A 187 -7.86 -0.11 4.65
C VAL A 187 -6.71 0.76 4.14
N ASP A 188 -7.01 2.04 3.92
CA ASP A 188 -5.98 3.06 3.73
C ASP A 188 -5.42 3.43 5.11
N ALA A 189 -4.32 2.80 5.48
CA ALA A 189 -3.57 3.03 6.70
C ALA A 189 -2.31 3.87 6.45
N ALA A 190 -2.36 4.80 5.49
CA ALA A 190 -1.20 5.61 5.11
C ALA A 190 -0.56 6.36 6.28
N HIS A 191 -1.32 6.71 7.31
CA HIS A 191 -0.83 7.37 8.53
C HIS A 191 -0.54 6.38 9.68
N GLY A 192 -0.71 5.08 9.47
CA GLY A 192 -0.58 4.02 10.47
C GLY A 192 0.54 3.01 10.19
N ALA A 193 1.58 3.36 9.42
CA ALA A 193 2.66 2.40 9.11
C ALA A 193 3.41 1.90 10.35
N HIS A 194 3.38 2.62 11.45
CA HIS A 194 3.98 2.23 12.74
C HIS A 194 3.06 1.37 13.62
N PHE A 195 1.80 1.16 13.24
CA PHE A 195 0.85 0.37 14.04
C PHE A 195 1.28 -1.10 14.09
N GLY A 196 1.15 -1.70 15.27
CA GLY A 196 1.54 -3.08 15.51
C GLY A 196 3.05 -3.31 15.70
N LEU A 197 3.90 -2.29 15.52
CA LEU A 197 5.36 -2.43 15.73
C LEU A 197 5.79 -2.30 17.19
N SER A 198 4.89 -1.87 18.06
CA SER A 198 5.12 -1.75 19.51
C SER A 198 3.79 -1.77 20.25
N ASP A 199 3.78 -2.30 21.46
CA ASP A 199 2.60 -2.31 22.35
C ASP A 199 2.12 -0.89 22.75
N ALA A 200 2.93 0.13 22.50
CA ALA A 200 2.56 1.53 22.72
C ALA A 200 1.64 2.09 21.62
N PHE A 201 1.50 1.39 20.50
CA PHE A 201 0.67 1.81 19.37
C PHE A 201 -0.56 0.90 19.22
N PRO A 202 -1.61 1.36 18.53
CA PRO A 202 -2.73 0.49 18.16
C PRO A 202 -2.29 -0.74 17.37
N ALA A 203 -3.13 -1.76 17.35
CA ALA A 203 -2.93 -2.93 16.50
C ALA A 203 -2.92 -2.53 15.01
N SER A 204 -2.18 -3.28 14.20
CA SER A 204 -2.19 -3.09 12.76
C SER A 204 -3.52 -3.58 12.16
N PRO A 205 -4.11 -2.86 11.20
CA PRO A 205 -5.27 -3.36 10.44
C PRO A 205 -5.03 -4.73 9.80
N VAL A 206 -3.77 -5.10 9.55
CA VAL A 206 -3.37 -6.44 9.06
C VAL A 206 -3.78 -7.50 10.07
N SER A 207 -3.39 -7.34 11.34
CA SER A 207 -3.71 -8.29 12.42
C SER A 207 -5.18 -8.26 12.83
N GLU A 208 -5.90 -7.19 12.52
CA GLU A 208 -7.33 -7.04 12.79
C GLU A 208 -8.22 -7.60 11.65
N GLY A 209 -7.63 -8.22 10.63
CA GLY A 209 -8.36 -9.01 9.64
C GLY A 209 -8.78 -8.23 8.38
N ALA A 210 -8.23 -7.05 8.12
CA ALA A 210 -8.44 -6.39 6.82
C ALA A 210 -7.89 -7.26 5.68
N ASP A 211 -8.58 -7.30 4.54
CA ASP A 211 -8.14 -8.07 3.37
C ASP A 211 -6.92 -7.44 2.69
N VAL A 212 -6.92 -6.11 2.62
CA VAL A 212 -5.84 -5.31 2.04
C VAL A 212 -5.57 -4.10 2.90
N VAL A 213 -4.30 -3.86 3.22
CA VAL A 213 -3.87 -2.69 3.99
C VAL A 213 -2.78 -1.94 3.22
N ILE A 214 -2.93 -0.65 3.04
CA ILE A 214 -1.94 0.19 2.38
C ILE A 214 -1.33 1.15 3.41
N THR A 215 0.00 1.13 3.56
CA THR A 215 0.73 1.98 4.48
C THR A 215 1.73 2.87 3.74
N SER A 216 1.82 4.15 4.13
CA SER A 216 2.88 5.04 3.63
C SER A 216 4.06 4.99 4.60
N VAL A 217 5.11 4.26 4.23
CA VAL A 217 6.30 4.10 5.10
C VAL A 217 6.94 5.45 5.40
N HIS A 218 7.04 6.32 4.38
CA HIS A 218 7.65 7.64 4.48
C HIS A 218 6.93 8.64 5.39
N LYS A 219 5.70 8.37 5.84
CA LYS A 219 4.96 9.30 6.70
C LYS A 219 5.29 9.14 8.18
N THR A 220 5.49 7.90 8.63
CA THR A 220 5.61 7.59 10.07
C THR A 220 6.80 6.70 10.40
N LEU A 221 7.53 6.19 9.41
CA LEU A 221 8.75 5.41 9.56
C LEU A 221 9.90 6.07 8.79
N PRO A 222 11.17 5.80 9.13
CA PRO A 222 12.33 6.41 8.50
C PRO A 222 12.58 5.84 7.10
N SER A 223 11.87 6.36 6.10
CA SER A 223 12.02 5.98 4.71
C SER A 223 11.86 7.20 3.79
N MET A 224 12.38 7.11 2.57
CA MET A 224 12.32 8.20 1.60
C MET A 224 10.89 8.49 1.17
N THR A 225 10.59 9.75 0.89
CA THR A 225 9.29 10.18 0.33
C THR A 225 8.90 9.30 -0.86
N GLN A 226 7.61 9.01 -0.99
CA GLN A 226 7.03 8.16 -2.04
C GLN A 226 7.02 6.66 -1.71
N THR A 227 7.78 6.21 -0.70
CA THR A 227 7.79 4.80 -0.28
C THR A 227 6.51 4.41 0.45
N ALA A 228 5.97 3.26 0.10
CA ALA A 228 4.79 2.68 0.72
C ALA A 228 4.82 1.15 0.63
N LEU A 229 3.92 0.50 1.35
CA LEU A 229 3.70 -0.94 1.32
C LEU A 229 2.22 -1.23 1.07
N ILE A 230 1.96 -2.34 0.40
CA ILE A 230 0.66 -2.99 0.37
C ILE A 230 0.79 -4.36 1.00
N HIS A 231 -0.07 -4.63 1.96
CA HIS A 231 -0.20 -5.92 2.65
C HIS A 231 -1.48 -6.60 2.17
N ILE A 232 -1.40 -7.87 1.79
CA ILE A 232 -2.55 -8.62 1.27
C ILE A 232 -2.73 -9.88 2.12
N ASN A 233 -3.93 -10.07 2.66
CA ASN A 233 -4.30 -11.27 3.39
C ASN A 233 -4.49 -12.45 2.41
N LYS A 234 -4.01 -13.64 2.78
CA LYS A 234 -4.14 -14.85 1.95
C LYS A 234 -5.58 -15.21 1.62
N MET A 235 -6.53 -14.83 2.49
CA MET A 235 -7.96 -15.09 2.30
C MET A 235 -8.63 -14.04 1.41
N CYS A 236 -7.94 -12.95 1.05
CA CYS A 236 -8.45 -11.95 0.12
C CYS A 236 -8.75 -12.60 -1.24
N ARG A 237 -10.03 -12.66 -1.60
CA ARG A 237 -10.48 -13.30 -2.85
C ARG A 237 -10.04 -12.56 -4.11
N SER A 238 -9.71 -11.28 -3.99
CA SER A 238 -9.26 -10.44 -5.12
C SER A 238 -7.74 -10.40 -5.27
N LYS A 239 -6.97 -11.10 -4.43
CA LYS A 239 -5.50 -10.98 -4.36
C LYS A 239 -4.80 -11.14 -5.70
N GLU A 240 -5.20 -12.12 -6.52
CA GLU A 240 -4.57 -12.36 -7.82
C GLU A 240 -4.82 -11.21 -8.82
N HIS A 241 -6.01 -10.59 -8.78
CA HIS A 241 -6.29 -9.42 -9.60
C HIS A 241 -5.55 -8.18 -9.09
N ILE A 242 -5.47 -8.00 -7.78
CA ILE A 242 -4.71 -6.91 -7.16
C ILE A 242 -3.24 -7.00 -7.55
N ARG A 243 -2.61 -8.18 -7.46
CA ARG A 243 -1.22 -8.41 -7.91
C ARG A 243 -1.00 -8.00 -9.37
N LYS A 244 -1.95 -8.33 -10.26
CA LYS A 244 -1.90 -7.94 -11.68
C LYS A 244 -2.02 -6.43 -11.88
N MET A 245 -2.68 -5.71 -10.96
CA MET A 245 -2.84 -4.26 -11.03
C MET A 245 -1.64 -3.50 -10.45
N LEU A 246 -0.82 -4.09 -9.60
CA LEU A 246 0.36 -3.43 -9.03
C LEU A 246 1.31 -2.86 -10.11
N PRO A 247 1.77 -3.64 -11.11
CA PRO A 247 2.60 -3.10 -12.17
C PRO A 247 1.87 -2.10 -13.08
N VAL A 248 0.54 -2.20 -13.23
CA VAL A 248 -0.26 -1.26 -14.04
C VAL A 248 -0.26 0.15 -13.44
N PHE A 249 -0.30 0.25 -12.10
CA PHE A 249 -0.28 1.52 -11.38
C PHE A 249 1.09 1.88 -10.80
N SER A 250 2.14 1.24 -11.29
CA SER A 250 3.53 1.54 -10.95
C SER A 250 4.31 2.01 -12.16
N THR A 251 5.54 2.47 -11.93
CA THR A 251 6.50 2.78 -13.00
C THR A 251 7.11 1.49 -13.56
N SER A 252 7.44 1.48 -14.85
CA SER A 252 8.22 0.40 -15.45
C SER A 252 9.72 0.45 -15.09
N SER A 253 10.16 1.52 -14.40
CA SER A 253 11.54 1.71 -13.95
C SER A 253 11.55 2.02 -12.46
N PRO A 254 11.28 1.03 -11.58
CA PRO A 254 11.20 1.24 -10.15
C PRO A 254 12.56 1.64 -9.58
N SER A 255 12.56 2.65 -8.72
CA SER A 255 13.78 3.15 -8.07
C SER A 255 14.31 2.17 -7.02
N TYR A 256 15.50 1.63 -7.24
CA TYR A 256 16.20 0.78 -6.27
C TYR A 256 16.60 1.55 -5.01
N VAL A 257 16.86 2.85 -5.13
CA VAL A 257 17.12 3.74 -3.99
C VAL A 257 15.91 3.81 -3.06
N LEU A 258 14.70 3.94 -3.63
CA LEU A 258 13.46 3.92 -2.83
C LEU A 258 13.21 2.55 -2.20
N MET A 259 13.41 1.47 -2.95
CA MET A 259 13.24 0.11 -2.40
C MET A 259 14.25 -0.19 -1.29
N ALA A 260 15.50 0.20 -1.46
CA ALA A 260 16.52 0.07 -0.42
C ALA A 260 16.19 0.89 0.84
N SER A 261 15.56 2.06 0.67
CA SER A 261 15.07 2.87 1.79
C SER A 261 13.91 2.20 2.55
N ILE A 262 13.12 1.35 1.91
CA ILE A 262 12.08 0.55 2.58
C ILE A 262 12.71 -0.60 3.37
N ASP A 263 13.70 -1.30 2.78
CA ASP A 263 14.34 -2.50 3.36
C ASP A 263 15.36 -2.15 4.47
N SER A 264 15.73 -0.88 4.66
CA SER A 264 16.74 -0.46 5.65
C SER A 264 16.17 -0.34 7.05
#